data_ba4279da905d582562ed6ba565338f06
#
_entry.id   ba4279da905d582562ed6ba565338f06
#
_cell.length_a   1.000
_cell.length_b   1.000
_cell.length_c   1.000
_cell.angle_alpha   90.00
_cell.angle_beta   90.00
_cell.angle_gamma   90.00
#
_symmetry.space_group_name_H-M   'P 1'
#
loop_
_entity.id
_entity.type
_entity.pdbx_description
1 polymer ?
#
loop_
_entity_poly.entity_id
_entity_poly.type
_entity_poly.pdbx_seq_one_letter_code
_entity_poly.pdbx_strand_id
1 'polypeptide(L)'
;MNRKILFTLSFLFLIGCALQPISEPRRPNADNEPTPVPTTAAVEKPTYTVERGTVESQLMISGRVTPADQTDFAFGLDGQVQEIFVERNDKVEEGDLIASQNTAVLEKELQSAEANLSLAETELAAAQEGNRIALRQAEINRDQMQLQLNYALAQGGESPTAEQQLAIDLLTLDLERAELALAELNINLAPALEARVAQSQLIVADLNSKIAQTELFSTAAGRVLSVNADSGDAVGAAEVVVVVADLSQLEVSVPMPACDMRELSEGMVARAVVPNRPDIEVPMTVRLLPYPFGSGPQGDEENCEVRVAFDNPNVTSQLDPGDRVSMIAQLAVNDDVLWLPPAAIREFNGRSFVVVQDGSVQKRLDVSTGLRNNDRVEIESGVEEGQVVIGP
;
A
#
# COMPACT_ATOMS: atom_id res chain seq x y z
N MET A 1 47.71 -0.73 -17.18
CA MET A 1 48.95 -1.51 -17.24
C MET A 1 48.60 -2.95 -17.57
N ASN A 2 48.91 -3.33 -18.83
CA ASN A 2 49.23 -4.68 -19.36
C ASN A 2 48.18 -5.80 -19.12
N ARG A 3 47.82 -6.69 -20.05
CA ARG A 3 48.37 -7.07 -21.37
C ARG A 3 47.39 -8.00 -22.07
N LYS A 4 47.20 -7.81 -23.36
CA LYS A 4 46.59 -8.68 -24.39
C LYS A 4 47.19 -10.08 -24.37
N ILE A 5 46.39 -11.12 -24.69
CA ILE A 5 46.86 -12.28 -25.47
C ILE A 5 45.75 -12.74 -26.39
N LEU A 6 46.05 -12.70 -27.67
CA LEU A 6 45.38 -13.15 -28.86
C LEU A 6 45.82 -14.61 -29.13
N PHE A 7 44.89 -15.52 -29.43
CA PHE A 7 45.24 -16.80 -30.04
C PHE A 7 44.28 -17.08 -31.21
N THR A 8 44.81 -16.91 -32.39
CA THR A 8 44.29 -17.41 -33.66
C THR A 8 44.81 -18.85 -33.88
N LEU A 9 43.91 -19.77 -34.20
CA LEU A 9 44.35 -21.05 -34.79
C LEU A 9 43.52 -21.32 -36.05
N SER A 10 44.23 -21.18 -37.18
CA SER A 10 43.85 -21.52 -38.53
C SER A 10 43.99 -23.04 -38.74
N PHE A 11 42.98 -23.71 -39.29
CA PHE A 11 43.12 -25.07 -39.77
C PHE A 11 42.68 -25.16 -41.21
N LEU A 12 43.68 -25.41 -42.04
CA LEU A 12 43.64 -25.64 -43.47
C LEU A 12 43.28 -27.12 -43.72
N PHE A 13 42.24 -27.46 -44.48
CA PHE A 13 42.01 -28.80 -44.93
C PHE A 13 42.04 -28.87 -46.46
N LEU A 14 42.97 -29.68 -46.94
CA LEU A 14 43.30 -29.98 -48.34
C LEU A 14 42.21 -30.80 -49.01
N ILE A 15 41.95 -30.41 -50.24
CA ILE A 15 41.11 -31.09 -51.23
C ILE A 15 41.88 -32.31 -51.80
N GLY A 16 41.28 -33.50 -51.63
CA GLY A 16 41.72 -34.71 -52.30
C GLY A 16 40.73 -35.12 -53.41
N CYS A 17 41.10 -34.91 -54.71
CA CYS A 17 40.40 -35.47 -55.82
C CYS A 17 40.71 -36.96 -55.97
N ALA A 18 39.70 -37.83 -55.94
CA ALA A 18 39.79 -39.20 -56.33
C ALA A 18 38.98 -39.39 -57.64
N LEU A 19 39.68 -39.69 -58.71
CA LEU A 19 39.14 -40.09 -60.03
C LEU A 19 38.53 -41.51 -59.93
N GLN A 20 37.29 -41.69 -60.35
CA GLN A 20 36.67 -42.97 -60.57
C GLN A 20 36.55 -43.24 -62.06
N PRO A 21 36.73 -44.50 -62.52
CA PRO A 21 36.77 -44.86 -63.96
C PRO A 21 35.37 -44.99 -64.58
N ILE A 22 35.31 -44.62 -65.86
CA ILE A 22 34.14 -44.70 -66.70
C ILE A 22 33.89 -46.19 -67.07
N SER A 23 32.69 -46.70 -66.79
CA SER A 23 32.22 -47.97 -67.30
C SER A 23 31.12 -47.79 -68.33
N GLU A 24 31.25 -48.57 -69.42
CA GLU A 24 30.48 -48.54 -70.64
C GLU A 24 28.97 -48.76 -70.54
N PRO A 25 28.17 -48.34 -71.55
CA PRO A 25 26.72 -48.44 -71.52
C PRO A 25 26.25 -49.85 -71.92
N ARG A 26 25.45 -50.45 -71.03
CA ARG A 26 24.75 -51.73 -71.26
C ARG A 26 23.39 -51.45 -71.92
N ARG A 27 23.10 -52.15 -73.02
CA ARG A 27 21.84 -52.06 -73.79
C ARG A 27 20.63 -52.46 -73.00
N PRO A 28 19.43 -51.90 -73.29
CA PRO A 28 18.22 -52.19 -72.55
C PRO A 28 17.60 -53.53 -73.00
N ASN A 29 17.31 -54.40 -72.03
CA ASN A 29 16.34 -55.48 -72.19
C ASN A 29 14.93 -54.96 -71.99
N ALA A 30 14.11 -55.25 -73.01
CA ALA A 30 12.69 -55.06 -72.99
C ALA A 30 12.04 -56.11 -72.06
N ASP A 31 11.51 -55.67 -70.93
CA ASP A 31 10.40 -56.27 -70.18
C ASP A 31 10.04 -55.28 -69.09
N ASN A 32 9.37 -54.16 -69.46
CA ASN A 32 8.79 -53.24 -68.54
C ASN A 32 7.27 -53.47 -68.49
N GLU A 33 6.85 -54.31 -67.56
CA GLU A 33 5.51 -54.16 -66.97
C GLU A 33 5.51 -52.88 -66.19
N PRO A 34 4.48 -51.99 -66.32
CA PRO A 34 4.39 -50.76 -65.49
C PRO A 34 4.16 -51.15 -64.10
N THR A 35 5.15 -50.90 -63.22
CA THR A 35 4.97 -50.96 -61.78
C THR A 35 3.80 -50.05 -61.41
N PRO A 36 2.77 -50.52 -60.63
CA PRO A 36 1.68 -49.67 -60.23
C PRO A 36 2.24 -48.56 -59.32
N VAL A 37 1.98 -47.30 -59.69
CA VAL A 37 2.31 -46.14 -58.91
C VAL A 37 1.59 -46.32 -57.52
N PRO A 38 2.28 -46.29 -56.39
CA PRO A 38 1.61 -46.39 -55.11
C PRO A 38 0.62 -45.25 -55.00
N THR A 39 -0.66 -45.58 -54.96
CA THR A 39 -1.72 -44.65 -54.68
C THR A 39 -1.44 -44.13 -53.26
N THR A 40 -1.06 -42.87 -53.12
CA THR A 40 -0.96 -42.23 -51.79
C THR A 40 -2.27 -42.47 -51.09
N ALA A 41 -2.21 -43.11 -49.91
CA ALA A 41 -3.37 -43.28 -49.07
C ALA A 41 -4.04 -41.91 -48.91
N ALA A 42 -5.33 -41.83 -49.23
CA ALA A 42 -6.07 -40.60 -49.04
C ALA A 42 -5.97 -40.22 -47.54
N VAL A 43 -5.40 -39.05 -47.27
CA VAL A 43 -5.36 -38.52 -45.91
C VAL A 43 -6.80 -38.32 -45.49
N GLU A 44 -7.27 -39.19 -44.60
CA GLU A 44 -8.61 -39.00 -44.01
C GLU A 44 -8.60 -37.71 -43.16
N LYS A 45 -9.37 -36.74 -43.59
CA LYS A 45 -9.53 -35.50 -42.85
C LYS A 45 -10.29 -35.74 -41.55
N PRO A 46 -9.89 -35.15 -40.46
CA PRO A 46 -10.61 -35.27 -39.21
C PRO A 46 -12.06 -34.75 -39.36
N THR A 47 -13.00 -35.42 -38.76
CA THR A 47 -14.40 -35.03 -38.75
C THR A 47 -14.83 -34.69 -37.35
N TYR A 48 -15.65 -33.67 -37.24
CA TYR A 48 -16.20 -33.17 -35.98
C TYR A 48 -17.71 -33.12 -36.09
N THR A 49 -18.41 -33.50 -35.03
CA THR A 49 -19.87 -33.41 -34.99
C THR A 49 -20.27 -32.14 -34.22
N VAL A 50 -21.25 -31.43 -34.77
CA VAL A 50 -21.86 -30.29 -34.01
C VAL A 50 -22.61 -30.83 -32.84
N GLU A 51 -22.23 -30.46 -31.64
CA GLU A 51 -22.84 -30.89 -30.40
C GLU A 51 -23.44 -29.69 -29.64
N ARG A 52 -24.36 -29.98 -28.76
CA ARG A 52 -24.92 -29.00 -27.85
C ARG A 52 -24.30 -29.15 -26.47
N GLY A 53 -23.96 -28.03 -25.84
CA GLY A 53 -23.34 -28.05 -24.54
C GLY A 53 -23.02 -26.64 -24.01
N THR A 54 -22.23 -26.57 -22.95
CA THR A 54 -21.79 -25.32 -22.35
C THR A 54 -20.51 -24.85 -22.99
N VAL A 55 -20.45 -23.57 -23.37
CA VAL A 55 -19.22 -22.86 -23.77
C VAL A 55 -18.99 -21.73 -22.80
N GLU A 56 -17.79 -21.70 -22.21
CA GLU A 56 -17.40 -20.67 -21.24
C GLU A 56 -16.16 -19.93 -21.75
N SER A 57 -16.15 -18.64 -21.62
CA SER A 57 -14.97 -17.81 -21.79
C SER A 57 -14.23 -17.67 -20.47
N GLN A 58 -12.95 -17.96 -20.47
CA GLN A 58 -12.12 -18.01 -19.27
C GLN A 58 -10.86 -17.16 -19.46
N LEU A 59 -10.48 -16.44 -18.41
CA LEU A 59 -9.22 -15.71 -18.32
C LEU A 59 -8.29 -16.41 -17.32
N MET A 60 -7.14 -16.90 -17.81
CA MET A 60 -6.12 -17.45 -16.90
C MET A 60 -5.20 -16.32 -16.43
N ILE A 61 -5.14 -16.16 -15.13
CA ILE A 61 -4.33 -15.14 -14.45
C ILE A 61 -3.51 -15.78 -13.34
N SER A 62 -2.37 -15.17 -13.01
CA SER A 62 -1.52 -15.64 -11.92
C SER A 62 -1.23 -14.49 -10.97
N GLY A 63 -1.34 -14.78 -9.68
CA GLY A 63 -1.08 -13.82 -8.62
C GLY A 63 -0.21 -14.40 -7.51
N ARG A 64 -0.05 -13.61 -6.47
CA ARG A 64 0.61 -14.01 -5.24
C ARG A 64 -0.34 -13.90 -4.07
N VAL A 65 -0.23 -14.85 -3.15
CA VAL A 65 -0.93 -14.78 -1.87
C VAL A 65 -0.42 -13.59 -1.08
N THR A 66 -1.34 -12.75 -0.63
CA THR A 66 -1.05 -11.59 0.23
C THR A 66 -2.07 -11.55 1.37
N PRO A 67 -1.76 -10.99 2.51
CA PRO A 67 -2.75 -10.69 3.51
C PRO A 67 -3.80 -9.72 2.97
N ALA A 68 -5.04 -9.88 3.40
CA ALA A 68 -6.12 -8.95 3.05
C ALA A 68 -5.88 -7.57 3.68
N ASP A 69 -5.40 -7.57 4.92
CA ASP A 69 -5.08 -6.38 5.69
C ASP A 69 -3.62 -6.43 6.15
N GLN A 70 -2.91 -5.34 5.90
CA GLN A 70 -1.56 -5.11 6.41
C GLN A 70 -1.46 -3.70 6.99
N THR A 71 -0.60 -3.55 7.98
CA THR A 71 -0.31 -2.27 8.62
C THR A 71 1.17 -1.98 8.48
N ASP A 72 1.46 -0.84 7.90
CA ASP A 72 2.82 -0.35 7.73
C ASP A 72 3.18 0.53 8.92
N PHE A 73 4.28 0.20 9.59
CA PHE A 73 4.79 0.92 10.75
C PHE A 73 5.97 1.78 10.36
N ALA A 74 5.84 3.08 10.60
CA ALA A 74 6.85 4.08 10.29
C ALA A 74 6.98 5.07 11.46
N PHE A 75 8.17 5.62 11.65
CA PHE A 75 8.36 6.70 12.61
C PHE A 75 7.76 8.01 12.10
N GLY A 76 7.26 8.84 13.04
CA GLY A 76 6.75 10.17 12.71
C GLY A 76 7.83 11.24 12.52
N LEU A 77 9.09 10.93 12.83
CA LEU A 77 10.24 11.83 12.80
C LEU A 77 11.41 11.19 12.09
N ASP A 78 12.24 12.03 11.46
CA ASP A 78 13.56 11.62 10.97
C ASP A 78 14.45 11.26 12.15
N GLY A 79 15.19 10.16 12.03
CA GLY A 79 16.08 9.74 13.10
C GLY A 79 16.93 8.53 12.75
N GLN A 80 17.74 8.10 13.72
CA GLN A 80 18.51 6.88 13.62
C GLN A 80 17.86 5.79 14.44
N VAL A 81 17.64 4.61 13.86
CA VAL A 81 17.11 3.44 14.56
C VAL A 81 18.11 3.03 15.65
N GLN A 82 17.66 2.95 16.88
CA GLN A 82 18.46 2.47 18.00
C GLN A 82 18.39 0.95 18.10
N GLU A 83 17.17 0.41 18.12
CA GLU A 83 16.93 -1.01 18.27
C GLU A 83 15.60 -1.41 17.61
N ILE A 84 15.58 -2.61 17.05
CA ILE A 84 14.37 -3.27 16.53
C ILE A 84 14.13 -4.50 17.38
N PHE A 85 12.93 -4.62 17.95
CA PHE A 85 12.57 -5.64 18.94
C PHE A 85 11.86 -6.84 18.32
N VAL A 86 11.59 -6.81 17.02
CA VAL A 86 10.86 -7.85 16.30
C VAL A 86 11.64 -8.35 15.11
N GLU A 87 11.47 -9.63 14.79
CA GLU A 87 12.05 -10.27 13.63
C GLU A 87 10.93 -10.69 12.65
N ARG A 88 11.33 -10.95 11.41
CA ARG A 88 10.40 -11.49 10.41
C ARG A 88 9.77 -12.79 10.91
N ASN A 89 8.46 -12.89 10.81
CA ASN A 89 7.63 -14.04 11.22
C ASN A 89 7.23 -14.04 12.71
N ASP A 90 7.68 -13.08 13.50
CA ASP A 90 7.23 -12.92 14.89
C ASP A 90 5.74 -12.56 14.95
N LYS A 91 5.11 -13.00 16.04
CA LYS A 91 3.76 -12.59 16.38
C LYS A 91 3.83 -11.36 17.27
N VAL A 92 3.08 -10.32 16.91
CA VAL A 92 2.94 -9.08 17.68
C VAL A 92 1.49 -8.87 18.09
N GLU A 93 1.30 -8.24 19.23
CA GLU A 93 0.00 -7.83 19.74
C GLU A 93 -0.11 -6.29 19.74
N GLU A 94 -1.32 -5.77 19.83
CA GLU A 94 -1.53 -4.33 19.93
C GLU A 94 -0.88 -3.79 21.21
N GLY A 95 -0.04 -2.77 21.09
CA GLY A 95 0.74 -2.18 22.18
C GLY A 95 2.15 -2.71 22.36
N ASP A 96 2.56 -3.73 21.59
CA ASP A 96 3.94 -4.23 21.63
C ASP A 96 4.91 -3.19 21.04
N LEU A 97 6.08 -3.03 21.66
CA LEU A 97 7.15 -2.18 21.18
C LEU A 97 7.86 -2.88 20.00
N ILE A 98 7.82 -2.25 18.82
CA ILE A 98 8.39 -2.76 17.58
C ILE A 98 9.82 -2.28 17.36
N ALA A 99 10.03 -0.97 17.51
CA ALA A 99 11.34 -0.35 17.28
C ALA A 99 11.48 0.94 18.06
N SER A 100 12.72 1.38 18.27
CA SER A 100 13.04 2.66 18.90
C SER A 100 14.09 3.44 18.11
N GLN A 101 14.00 4.78 18.14
CA GLN A 101 15.03 5.68 17.62
C GLN A 101 15.94 6.16 18.73
N ASN A 102 17.11 6.65 18.37
CA ASN A 102 18.09 7.24 19.29
C ASN A 102 17.58 8.59 19.83
N THR A 103 17.33 8.64 21.13
CA THR A 103 16.79 9.80 21.83
C THR A 103 17.87 10.73 22.41
N ALA A 104 19.15 10.37 22.34
CA ALA A 104 20.23 11.06 23.09
C ALA A 104 20.34 12.57 22.81
N VAL A 105 20.00 13.02 21.62
CA VAL A 105 19.98 14.45 21.27
C VAL A 105 18.76 15.13 21.88
N LEU A 106 17.56 14.53 21.71
CA LEU A 106 16.30 15.04 22.23
C LEU A 106 16.31 15.11 23.76
N GLU A 107 16.89 14.11 24.45
CA GLU A 107 17.03 14.09 25.91
C GLU A 107 17.91 15.22 26.41
N LYS A 108 19.02 15.55 25.72
CA LYS A 108 19.87 16.71 26.07
C LYS A 108 19.13 18.03 25.85
N GLU A 109 18.37 18.14 24.76
CA GLU A 109 17.56 19.31 24.50
C GLU A 109 16.46 19.47 25.56
N LEU A 110 15.79 18.36 25.93
CA LEU A 110 14.81 18.34 27.01
C LEU A 110 15.42 18.80 28.34
N GLN A 111 16.56 18.23 28.74
CA GLN A 111 17.26 18.64 29.94
C GLN A 111 17.59 20.14 29.96
N SER A 112 18.01 20.69 28.83
CA SER A 112 18.26 22.13 28.68
C SER A 112 16.98 22.95 28.78
N ALA A 113 15.88 22.48 28.18
CA ALA A 113 14.58 23.14 28.23
C ALA A 113 13.99 23.14 29.65
N GLU A 114 14.10 22.01 30.37
CA GLU A 114 13.69 21.88 31.79
C GLU A 114 14.49 22.82 32.69
N ALA A 115 15.80 22.95 32.48
CA ALA A 115 16.61 23.91 33.24
C ALA A 115 16.18 25.36 32.97
N ASN A 116 15.85 25.71 31.70
CA ASN A 116 15.33 27.04 31.38
C ASN A 116 13.94 27.29 31.95
N LEU A 117 13.07 26.28 31.97
CA LEU A 117 11.76 26.35 32.63
C LEU A 117 11.94 26.63 34.15
N SER A 118 12.78 25.84 34.81
CA SER A 118 13.07 26.02 36.25
C SER A 118 13.62 27.40 36.58
N LEU A 119 14.48 27.96 35.72
CA LEU A 119 14.97 29.31 35.84
C LEU A 119 13.84 30.34 35.70
N ALA A 120 12.98 30.21 34.69
CA ALA A 120 11.86 31.11 34.46
C ALA A 120 10.84 31.07 35.63
N GLU A 121 10.55 29.88 36.16
CA GLU A 121 9.71 29.71 37.32
C GLU A 121 10.30 30.35 38.58
N THR A 122 11.61 30.23 38.78
CA THR A 122 12.31 30.87 39.91
C THR A 122 12.28 32.40 39.79
N GLU A 123 12.50 32.94 38.59
CA GLU A 123 12.39 34.38 38.31
C GLU A 123 10.96 34.90 38.57
N LEU A 124 9.95 34.18 38.13
CA LEU A 124 8.54 34.51 38.38
C LEU A 124 8.21 34.50 39.88
N ALA A 125 8.61 33.45 40.59
CA ALA A 125 8.40 33.32 42.01
C ALA A 125 9.09 34.46 42.78
N ALA A 126 10.33 34.82 42.42
CA ALA A 126 11.05 35.93 43.05
C ALA A 126 10.36 37.29 42.77
N ALA A 127 9.85 37.51 41.55
CA ALA A 127 9.09 38.70 41.20
C ALA A 127 7.75 38.78 41.95
N GLN A 128 7.03 37.67 42.06
CA GLN A 128 5.78 37.58 42.82
C GLN A 128 6.01 37.87 44.32
N GLU A 129 7.06 37.30 44.91
CA GLU A 129 7.40 37.57 46.31
C GLU A 129 7.82 39.01 46.51
N GLY A 130 8.63 39.58 45.60
CA GLY A 130 9.00 41.00 45.60
C GLY A 130 7.78 41.91 45.54
N ASN A 131 6.81 41.61 44.64
CA ASN A 131 5.58 42.36 44.53
C ASN A 131 4.69 42.22 45.79
N ARG A 132 4.62 41.02 46.39
CA ARG A 132 3.90 40.78 47.65
C ARG A 132 4.45 41.63 48.79
N ILE A 133 5.79 41.74 48.90
CA ILE A 133 6.44 42.58 49.92
C ILE A 133 6.14 44.05 49.65
N ALA A 134 6.23 44.52 48.36
CA ALA A 134 5.94 45.89 47.99
C ALA A 134 4.48 46.28 48.28
N LEU A 135 3.54 45.40 47.97
CA LEU A 135 2.12 45.57 48.26
C LEU A 135 1.90 45.72 49.78
N ARG A 136 2.50 44.84 50.59
CA ARG A 136 2.37 44.92 52.05
C ARG A 136 2.91 46.24 52.60
N GLN A 137 4.04 46.72 52.07
CA GLN A 137 4.62 48.01 52.46
C GLN A 137 3.70 49.18 52.07
N ALA A 138 3.11 49.13 50.85
CA ALA A 138 2.15 50.15 50.40
C ALA A 138 0.86 50.18 51.23
N GLU A 139 0.35 49.01 51.63
CA GLU A 139 -0.81 48.88 52.55
C GLU A 139 -0.51 49.54 53.86
N ILE A 140 0.66 49.22 54.48
CA ILE A 140 1.06 49.83 55.76
C ILE A 140 1.16 51.36 55.62
N ASN A 141 1.72 51.86 54.56
CA ASN A 141 1.85 53.29 54.26
C ASN A 141 0.46 53.95 54.15
N ARG A 142 -0.46 53.39 53.38
CA ARG A 142 -1.84 53.87 53.26
C ARG A 142 -2.55 53.93 54.66
N ASP A 143 -2.42 52.82 55.42
CA ASP A 143 -3.03 52.75 56.75
C ASP A 143 -2.45 53.79 57.69
N GLN A 144 -1.15 54.09 57.63
CA GLN A 144 -0.56 55.19 58.42
C GLN A 144 -1.12 56.56 58.01
N MET A 145 -1.23 56.85 56.69
CA MET A 145 -1.82 58.09 56.23
C MET A 145 -3.29 58.23 56.65
N GLN A 146 -4.05 57.13 56.55
CA GLN A 146 -5.45 57.11 57.05
C GLN A 146 -5.59 57.41 58.54
N LEU A 147 -4.70 56.83 59.36
CA LEU A 147 -4.68 57.10 60.76
C LEU A 147 -4.35 58.56 61.11
N GLN A 148 -3.34 59.14 60.35
CA GLN A 148 -2.99 60.55 60.52
C GLN A 148 -4.13 61.49 60.13
N LEU A 149 -4.82 61.20 59.01
CA LEU A 149 -5.99 61.97 58.60
C LEU A 149 -7.11 61.88 59.60
N ASN A 150 -7.43 60.68 60.12
CA ASN A 150 -8.46 60.47 61.10
C ASN A 150 -8.14 61.24 62.38
N TYR A 151 -6.88 61.27 62.80
CA TYR A 151 -6.45 62.05 63.97
C TYR A 151 -6.60 63.56 63.76
N ALA A 152 -6.18 64.09 62.58
CA ALA A 152 -6.35 65.51 62.19
C ALA A 152 -7.81 65.92 62.14
N LEU A 153 -8.68 65.07 61.54
CA LEU A 153 -10.14 65.32 61.54
C LEU A 153 -10.73 65.33 62.92
N ALA A 154 -10.32 64.45 63.89
CA ALA A 154 -10.78 64.43 65.18
C ALA A 154 -10.36 65.67 66.02
N GLN A 155 -9.17 66.25 65.71
CA GLN A 155 -8.72 67.49 66.35
C GLN A 155 -9.40 68.76 65.80
N GLY A 156 -9.75 68.78 64.48
CA GLY A 156 -10.39 69.92 63.85
C GLY A 156 -11.86 70.14 64.25
N GLY A 157 -12.54 69.09 64.70
CA GLY A 157 -13.93 69.13 65.11
C GLY A 157 -14.87 69.64 64.02
N GLU A 158 -16.01 70.25 64.41
CA GLU A 158 -17.02 70.77 63.44
C GLU A 158 -16.64 72.08 62.76
N SER A 159 -15.60 72.82 63.25
CA SER A 159 -15.17 74.11 62.73
C SER A 159 -13.65 74.27 62.77
N PRO A 160 -12.91 73.65 61.94
CA PRO A 160 -11.45 73.71 61.93
C PRO A 160 -10.93 75.11 61.53
N THR A 161 -9.83 75.54 62.11
CA THR A 161 -9.13 76.73 61.71
C THR A 161 -8.57 76.60 60.29
N ALA A 162 -8.24 77.72 59.58
CA ALA A 162 -7.71 77.67 58.26
C ALA A 162 -6.40 76.83 58.13
N GLU A 163 -5.59 76.86 59.22
CA GLU A 163 -4.36 76.05 59.32
C GLU A 163 -4.63 74.56 59.47
N GLN A 164 -5.64 74.20 60.31
CA GLN A 164 -6.10 72.85 60.50
C GLN A 164 -6.73 72.29 59.20
N GLN A 165 -7.52 73.10 58.48
CA GLN A 165 -8.14 72.72 57.21
C GLN A 165 -7.03 72.44 56.18
N LEU A 166 -6.01 73.27 56.03
CA LEU A 166 -4.88 73.03 55.13
C LEU A 166 -4.17 71.74 55.50
N ALA A 167 -3.96 71.44 56.78
CA ALA A 167 -3.34 70.19 57.18
C ALA A 167 -4.19 68.97 56.82
N ILE A 168 -5.52 69.04 56.97
CA ILE A 168 -6.47 67.99 56.60
C ILE A 168 -6.43 67.79 55.05
N ASP A 169 -6.42 68.86 54.29
CA ASP A 169 -6.41 68.80 52.82
C ASP A 169 -5.08 68.18 52.29
N LEU A 170 -3.93 68.51 52.92
CA LEU A 170 -2.63 67.92 52.58
C LEU A 170 -2.60 66.42 52.95
N LEU A 171 -3.09 66.00 54.08
CA LEU A 171 -3.17 64.57 54.47
C LEU A 171 -4.14 63.78 53.61
N THR A 172 -5.22 64.40 53.13
CA THR A 172 -6.15 63.79 52.18
C THR A 172 -5.45 63.51 50.83
N LEU A 173 -4.65 64.47 50.32
CA LEU A 173 -3.85 64.30 49.11
C LEU A 173 -2.75 63.22 49.31
N ASP A 174 -2.14 63.14 50.45
CA ASP A 174 -1.12 62.15 50.75
C ASP A 174 -1.72 60.73 50.85
N LEU A 175 -2.95 60.62 51.42
CA LEU A 175 -3.70 59.36 51.37
C LEU A 175 -4.05 58.95 49.98
N GLU A 176 -4.58 59.87 49.16
CA GLU A 176 -4.91 59.59 47.74
C GLU A 176 -3.70 59.10 46.93
N ARG A 177 -2.51 59.69 47.20
CA ARG A 177 -1.22 59.24 46.57
C ARG A 177 -0.87 57.83 47.04
N ALA A 178 -1.06 57.51 48.33
CA ALA A 178 -0.79 56.17 48.85
C ALA A 178 -1.73 55.12 48.25
N GLU A 179 -3.01 55.47 48.07
CA GLU A 179 -4.00 54.59 47.41
C GLU A 179 -3.69 54.37 45.94
N LEU A 180 -3.26 55.39 45.19
CA LEU A 180 -2.81 55.26 43.81
C LEU A 180 -1.56 54.36 43.68
N ALA A 181 -0.57 54.54 44.57
CA ALA A 181 0.61 53.68 44.60
C ALA A 181 0.27 52.23 44.89
N LEU A 182 -0.70 51.95 45.78
CA LEU A 182 -1.20 50.61 46.02
C LEU A 182 -1.92 50.03 44.79
N ALA A 183 -2.72 50.84 44.09
CA ALA A 183 -3.43 50.43 42.91
C ALA A 183 -2.45 50.07 41.76
N GLU A 184 -1.38 50.83 41.54
CA GLU A 184 -0.34 50.54 40.57
C GLU A 184 0.37 49.22 40.81
N LEU A 185 0.69 48.90 42.07
CA LEU A 185 1.32 47.61 42.44
C LEU A 185 0.38 46.42 42.22
N ASN A 186 -0.93 46.58 42.41
CA ASN A 186 -1.93 45.54 42.13
C ASN A 186 -2.08 45.23 40.62
N ILE A 187 -1.83 46.19 39.75
CA ILE A 187 -1.94 46.00 38.29
C ILE A 187 -0.67 45.37 37.71
N ASN A 188 0.48 45.55 38.33
CA ASN A 188 1.79 45.19 37.82
C ASN A 188 2.23 43.75 38.21
N LEU A 189 1.35 42.76 38.12
CA LEU A 189 1.71 41.35 38.15
C LEU A 189 2.46 41.03 36.84
N ALA A 190 3.64 40.47 36.93
CA ALA A 190 4.67 40.29 35.87
C ALA A 190 4.19 39.46 34.65
N PRO A 191 3.29 39.97 33.77
CA PRO A 191 2.70 39.19 32.69
C PRO A 191 3.77 38.70 31.68
N ALA A 192 4.90 39.39 31.59
CA ALA A 192 6.00 39.00 30.74
C ALA A 192 6.74 37.74 31.26
N LEU A 193 6.85 37.60 32.61
CA LEU A 193 7.44 36.41 33.23
C LEU A 193 6.52 35.22 33.17
N GLU A 194 5.22 35.41 33.36
CA GLU A 194 4.20 34.37 33.21
C GLU A 194 4.18 33.84 31.74
N ALA A 195 4.22 34.74 30.75
CA ALA A 195 4.34 34.37 29.34
C ALA A 195 5.63 33.59 29.05
N ARG A 196 6.75 33.95 29.70
CA ARG A 196 8.02 33.24 29.55
C ARG A 196 7.97 31.83 30.14
N VAL A 197 7.35 31.63 31.31
CA VAL A 197 7.12 30.30 31.88
C VAL A 197 6.23 29.47 30.97
N ALA A 198 5.11 30.02 30.50
CA ALA A 198 4.22 29.33 29.58
C ALA A 198 4.93 28.91 28.28
N GLN A 199 5.77 29.79 27.72
CA GLN A 199 6.56 29.45 26.56
C GLN A 199 7.57 28.32 26.83
N SER A 200 8.26 28.34 27.96
CA SER A 200 9.22 27.28 28.33
C SER A 200 8.48 25.93 28.54
N GLN A 201 7.28 25.97 29.14
CA GLN A 201 6.42 24.77 29.31
C GLN A 201 6.05 24.16 27.93
N LEU A 202 5.68 24.98 26.96
CA LEU A 202 5.38 24.52 25.61
C LEU A 202 6.57 23.83 24.94
N ILE A 203 7.80 24.37 25.12
CA ILE A 203 9.02 23.75 24.57
C ILE A 203 9.26 22.38 25.22
N VAL A 204 9.12 22.27 26.54
CA VAL A 204 9.25 20.98 27.25
C VAL A 204 8.21 19.98 26.77
N ALA A 205 6.95 20.41 26.60
CA ALA A 205 5.88 19.57 26.11
C ALA A 205 6.12 19.07 24.67
N ASP A 206 6.62 19.94 23.76
CA ASP A 206 6.97 19.59 22.40
C ASP A 206 8.09 18.53 22.36
N LEU A 207 9.16 18.72 23.14
CA LEU A 207 10.26 17.76 23.22
C LEU A 207 9.82 16.41 23.80
N ASN A 208 8.97 16.40 24.83
CA ASN A 208 8.40 15.16 25.36
C ASN A 208 7.54 14.43 24.31
N SER A 209 6.74 15.18 23.54
CA SER A 209 5.97 14.62 22.44
C SER A 209 6.86 14.00 21.35
N LYS A 210 7.97 14.66 20.99
CA LYS A 210 8.94 14.14 20.03
C LYS A 210 9.63 12.87 20.55
N ILE A 211 10.00 12.84 21.83
CA ILE A 211 10.58 11.64 22.45
C ILE A 211 9.57 10.48 22.42
N ALA A 212 8.31 10.73 22.74
CA ALA A 212 7.28 9.69 22.66
C ALA A 212 7.08 9.14 21.22
N GLN A 213 7.34 9.95 20.18
CA GLN A 213 7.25 9.54 18.78
C GLN A 213 8.49 8.75 18.31
N THR A 214 9.55 8.66 19.12
CA THR A 214 10.73 7.83 18.83
C THR A 214 10.53 6.37 19.17
N GLU A 215 9.48 6.02 19.87
CA GLU A 215 9.07 4.65 20.17
C GLU A 215 7.94 4.24 19.21
N LEU A 216 8.12 3.14 18.50
CA LEU A 216 7.16 2.63 17.54
C LEU A 216 6.43 1.44 18.15
N PHE A 217 5.17 1.62 18.47
CA PHE A 217 4.32 0.57 19.02
C PHE A 217 3.39 -0.01 17.96
N SER A 218 3.08 -1.30 18.09
CA SER A 218 2.08 -1.94 17.23
C SER A 218 0.69 -1.42 17.55
N THR A 219 -0.03 -0.98 16.53
CA THR A 219 -1.46 -0.61 16.60
C THR A 219 -2.39 -1.74 16.16
N ALA A 220 -1.82 -2.88 15.72
CA ALA A 220 -2.57 -4.03 15.23
C ALA A 220 -1.92 -5.34 15.69
N ALA A 221 -2.71 -6.34 16.01
CA ALA A 221 -2.23 -7.68 16.25
C ALA A 221 -2.00 -8.40 14.91
N GLY A 222 -0.90 -9.15 14.79
CA GLY A 222 -0.61 -9.86 13.55
C GLY A 222 0.73 -10.57 13.57
N ARG A 223 1.25 -10.81 12.35
CA ARG A 223 2.58 -11.37 12.13
C ARG A 223 3.45 -10.42 11.32
N VAL A 224 4.69 -10.27 11.72
CA VAL A 224 5.69 -9.44 11.01
C VAL A 224 6.00 -10.07 9.65
N LEU A 225 5.70 -9.34 8.58
CA LEU A 225 5.99 -9.77 7.20
C LEU A 225 7.39 -9.36 6.76
N SER A 226 7.78 -8.13 7.06
CA SER A 226 9.10 -7.60 6.73
C SER A 226 9.58 -6.63 7.80
N VAL A 227 10.89 -6.59 7.94
CA VAL A 227 11.64 -5.58 8.67
C VAL A 227 12.56 -4.94 7.63
N ASN A 228 12.40 -3.63 7.40
CA ASN A 228 13.03 -2.93 6.28
C ASN A 228 14.18 -2.01 6.72
N ALA A 229 14.52 -2.00 8.02
CA ALA A 229 15.64 -1.23 8.56
C ALA A 229 16.42 -2.08 9.57
N ASP A 230 17.66 -1.73 9.78
CA ASP A 230 18.54 -2.33 10.78
C ASP A 230 18.91 -1.32 11.88
N SER A 231 19.34 -1.85 13.05
CA SER A 231 19.85 -0.99 14.14
C SER A 231 21.06 -0.18 13.65
N GLY A 232 20.98 1.14 13.79
CA GLY A 232 21.96 2.09 13.31
C GLY A 232 21.63 2.78 11.99
N ASP A 233 20.61 2.34 11.28
CA ASP A 233 20.17 2.97 10.04
C ASP A 233 19.51 4.32 10.28
N ALA A 234 19.70 5.24 9.34
CA ALA A 234 18.98 6.50 9.30
C ALA A 234 17.67 6.30 8.53
N VAL A 235 16.55 6.64 9.16
CA VAL A 235 15.21 6.52 8.57
C VAL A 235 14.52 7.88 8.55
N GLY A 236 13.80 8.14 7.47
CA GLY A 236 13.00 9.35 7.30
C GLY A 236 11.62 9.23 7.95
N ALA A 237 10.99 10.39 8.17
CA ALA A 237 9.60 10.42 8.60
C ALA A 237 8.70 9.73 7.56
N ALA A 238 7.78 8.87 8.06
CA ALA A 238 6.89 8.04 7.25
C ALA A 238 7.58 6.97 6.38
N GLU A 239 8.87 6.71 6.55
CA GLU A 239 9.53 5.56 5.94
C GLU A 239 9.15 4.28 6.67
N VAL A 240 8.68 3.28 5.91
CA VAL A 240 8.15 2.02 6.47
C VAL A 240 9.30 1.17 7.01
N VAL A 241 9.32 0.98 8.33
CA VAL A 241 10.33 0.19 9.04
C VAL A 241 9.90 -1.27 9.21
N VAL A 242 8.64 -1.50 9.59
CA VAL A 242 8.10 -2.85 9.81
C VAL A 242 6.72 -2.95 9.18
N VAL A 243 6.42 -4.10 8.59
CA VAL A 243 5.08 -4.42 8.07
C VAL A 243 4.52 -5.58 8.87
N VAL A 244 3.35 -5.39 9.44
CA VAL A 244 2.60 -6.42 10.18
C VAL A 244 1.29 -6.70 9.46
N ALA A 245 0.88 -7.97 9.40
CA ALA A 245 -0.36 -8.35 8.76
C ALA A 245 -1.11 -9.42 9.55
N ASP A 246 -2.44 -9.40 9.39
CA ASP A 246 -3.28 -10.48 9.85
C ASP A 246 -3.29 -11.61 8.82
N LEU A 247 -2.70 -12.77 9.17
CA LEU A 247 -2.66 -13.94 8.32
C LEU A 247 -3.91 -14.82 8.41
N SER A 248 -4.89 -14.43 9.19
CA SER A 248 -6.17 -15.16 9.27
C SER A 248 -7.01 -14.98 7.98
N GLN A 249 -6.79 -13.88 7.27
CA GLN A 249 -7.45 -13.56 6.01
C GLN A 249 -6.40 -13.31 4.92
N LEU A 250 -6.24 -14.30 4.06
CA LEU A 250 -5.37 -14.21 2.89
C LEU A 250 -6.22 -14.01 1.64
N GLU A 251 -5.67 -13.28 0.69
CA GLU A 251 -6.22 -13.08 -0.65
C GLU A 251 -5.11 -13.22 -1.69
N VAL A 252 -5.46 -13.18 -2.97
CA VAL A 252 -4.48 -13.20 -4.06
C VAL A 252 -4.43 -11.82 -4.70
N SER A 253 -3.25 -11.23 -4.72
CA SER A 253 -2.95 -10.03 -5.49
C SER A 253 -2.48 -10.42 -6.88
N VAL A 254 -3.13 -9.87 -7.89
CA VAL A 254 -2.87 -10.13 -9.30
C VAL A 254 -2.49 -8.83 -9.98
N PRO A 255 -1.23 -8.63 -10.35
CA PRO A 255 -0.83 -7.50 -11.18
C PRO A 255 -1.36 -7.71 -12.60
N MET A 256 -2.16 -6.78 -13.10
CA MET A 256 -2.75 -6.86 -14.45
C MET A 256 -2.58 -5.57 -15.24
N PRO A 257 -2.33 -5.67 -16.57
CA PRO A 257 -2.44 -4.50 -17.44
C PRO A 257 -3.87 -3.96 -17.45
N ALA A 258 -4.02 -2.65 -17.49
CA ALA A 258 -5.34 -2.00 -17.44
C ALA A 258 -6.32 -2.42 -18.55
N CYS A 259 -5.81 -2.89 -19.70
CA CYS A 259 -6.64 -3.38 -20.81
C CYS A 259 -7.38 -4.67 -20.49
N ASP A 260 -6.78 -5.55 -19.69
CA ASP A 260 -7.35 -6.87 -19.35
C ASP A 260 -8.40 -6.77 -18.24
N MET A 261 -8.41 -5.66 -17.50
CA MET A 261 -9.39 -5.43 -16.44
C MET A 261 -10.79 -5.09 -16.94
N ARG A 262 -10.94 -4.70 -18.21
CA ARG A 262 -12.25 -4.35 -18.80
C ARG A 262 -13.22 -5.53 -18.84
N GLU A 263 -12.70 -6.73 -18.82
CA GLU A 263 -13.49 -7.97 -18.84
C GLU A 263 -13.79 -8.49 -17.44
N LEU A 264 -13.18 -7.90 -16.39
CA LEU A 264 -13.39 -8.27 -15.00
C LEU A 264 -14.40 -7.34 -14.33
N SER A 265 -15.13 -7.91 -13.36
CA SER A 265 -16.01 -7.15 -12.47
C SER A 265 -15.90 -7.67 -11.04
N GLU A 266 -16.10 -6.78 -10.08
CA GLU A 266 -16.19 -7.17 -8.67
C GLU A 266 -17.36 -8.12 -8.45
N GLY A 267 -17.15 -9.16 -7.63
CA GLY A 267 -18.11 -10.25 -7.44
C GLY A 267 -18.01 -11.39 -8.47
N MET A 268 -17.14 -11.29 -9.47
CA MET A 268 -16.92 -12.35 -10.45
C MET A 268 -16.29 -13.57 -9.80
N VAL A 269 -16.79 -14.75 -10.15
CA VAL A 269 -16.30 -16.04 -9.64
C VAL A 269 -15.01 -16.42 -10.38
N ALA A 270 -14.02 -16.85 -9.63
CA ALA A 270 -12.77 -17.43 -10.11
C ALA A 270 -12.52 -18.78 -9.42
N ARG A 271 -11.64 -19.57 -10.01
CA ARG A 271 -11.16 -20.83 -9.44
C ARG A 271 -9.65 -20.82 -9.40
N ALA A 272 -9.07 -21.11 -8.23
CA ALA A 272 -7.64 -21.20 -8.07
C ALA A 272 -7.17 -22.65 -8.10
N VAL A 273 -6.01 -22.86 -8.70
CA VAL A 273 -5.23 -24.09 -8.61
C VAL A 273 -4.05 -23.82 -7.70
N VAL A 274 -4.02 -24.51 -6.55
CA VAL A 274 -2.95 -24.36 -5.56
C VAL A 274 -1.75 -25.22 -5.99
N PRO A 275 -0.50 -24.68 -5.97
CA PRO A 275 0.69 -25.37 -6.49
C PRO A 275 0.92 -26.77 -5.93
N ASN A 276 0.61 -26.98 -4.65
CA ASN A 276 0.83 -28.26 -3.97
C ASN A 276 -0.34 -29.26 -4.10
N ARG A 277 -1.45 -28.84 -4.73
CA ARG A 277 -2.66 -29.65 -4.94
C ARG A 277 -3.33 -29.28 -6.25
N PRO A 278 -2.77 -29.66 -7.40
CA PRO A 278 -3.30 -29.29 -8.71
C PRO A 278 -4.69 -29.91 -8.99
N ASP A 279 -5.08 -30.93 -8.23
CA ASP A 279 -6.35 -31.61 -8.37
C ASP A 279 -7.51 -30.94 -7.60
N ILE A 280 -7.21 -29.88 -6.82
CA ILE A 280 -8.22 -29.19 -6.01
C ILE A 280 -8.38 -27.78 -6.55
N GLU A 281 -9.54 -27.54 -7.16
CA GLU A 281 -9.98 -26.19 -7.50
C GLU A 281 -10.60 -25.52 -6.26
N VAL A 282 -10.08 -24.36 -5.91
CA VAL A 282 -10.58 -23.57 -4.79
C VAL A 282 -11.42 -22.42 -5.32
N PRO A 283 -12.70 -22.31 -4.92
CA PRO A 283 -13.53 -21.20 -5.33
C PRO A 283 -13.02 -19.88 -4.74
N MET A 284 -13.02 -18.85 -5.56
CA MET A 284 -12.58 -17.50 -5.24
C MET A 284 -13.52 -16.48 -5.86
N THR A 285 -13.52 -15.28 -5.28
CA THR A 285 -14.33 -14.16 -5.79
C THR A 285 -13.44 -12.92 -5.96
N VAL A 286 -13.57 -12.24 -7.11
CA VAL A 286 -12.92 -10.94 -7.33
C VAL A 286 -13.50 -9.94 -6.34
N ARG A 287 -12.69 -9.53 -5.34
CA ARG A 287 -13.12 -8.65 -4.25
C ARG A 287 -12.98 -7.18 -4.60
N LEU A 288 -11.88 -6.84 -5.23
CA LEU A 288 -11.54 -5.44 -5.48
C LEU A 288 -10.83 -5.28 -6.81
N LEU A 289 -11.32 -4.34 -7.60
CA LEU A 289 -10.67 -3.83 -8.80
C LEU A 289 -10.23 -2.37 -8.57
N PRO A 290 -9.08 -1.94 -9.10
CA PRO A 290 -8.66 -0.55 -9.01
C PRO A 290 -9.61 0.37 -9.80
N TYR A 291 -9.74 1.62 -9.36
CA TYR A 291 -10.45 2.64 -10.14
C TYR A 291 -9.72 2.89 -11.50
N PRO A 292 -10.43 3.02 -12.64
CA PRO A 292 -11.88 3.20 -12.80
C PRO A 292 -12.68 1.90 -13.00
N PHE A 293 -12.09 0.73 -12.84
CA PHE A 293 -12.75 -0.55 -13.13
C PHE A 293 -13.56 -1.10 -11.94
N GLY A 294 -13.28 -0.64 -10.72
CA GLY A 294 -13.97 -1.05 -9.50
C GLY A 294 -13.89 -0.01 -8.39
N SER A 295 -14.12 -0.47 -7.16
CA SER A 295 -14.22 0.35 -5.94
C SER A 295 -12.88 0.61 -5.24
N GLY A 296 -11.79 0.04 -5.75
CA GLY A 296 -10.46 0.16 -5.17
C GLY A 296 -9.81 1.52 -5.36
N PRO A 297 -8.63 1.73 -4.75
CA PRO A 297 -7.87 2.96 -4.93
C PRO A 297 -7.48 3.15 -6.40
N GLN A 298 -7.16 4.40 -6.77
CA GLN A 298 -6.65 4.69 -8.09
C GLN A 298 -5.27 4.03 -8.25
N GLY A 299 -5.21 3.04 -9.13
CA GLY A 299 -3.94 2.41 -9.50
C GLY A 299 -3.17 3.30 -10.48
N ASP A 300 -1.85 3.26 -10.41
CA ASP A 300 -0.99 3.80 -11.46
C ASP A 300 -1.12 2.95 -12.72
N GLU A 301 -0.95 3.53 -13.90
CA GLU A 301 -1.10 2.83 -15.19
C GLU A 301 -0.20 1.59 -15.31
N GLU A 302 0.89 1.51 -14.55
CA GLU A 302 1.85 0.42 -14.53
C GLU A 302 1.60 -0.64 -13.43
N ASN A 303 0.88 -0.29 -12.35
CA ASN A 303 0.66 -1.14 -11.18
C ASN A 303 -0.81 -1.22 -10.79
N CYS A 304 -1.60 -1.83 -11.64
CA CYS A 304 -2.98 -2.16 -11.31
C CYS A 304 -3.03 -3.57 -10.68
N GLU A 305 -3.45 -3.65 -9.43
CA GLU A 305 -3.62 -4.92 -8.71
C GLU A 305 -5.09 -5.28 -8.53
N VAL A 306 -5.45 -6.45 -9.01
CA VAL A 306 -6.76 -7.07 -8.73
C VAL A 306 -6.63 -7.90 -7.46
N ARG A 307 -7.55 -7.72 -6.52
CA ARG A 307 -7.61 -8.49 -5.27
C ARG A 307 -8.71 -9.55 -5.38
N VAL A 308 -8.35 -10.80 -5.17
CA VAL A 308 -9.25 -11.96 -5.28
C VAL A 308 -9.25 -12.71 -3.96
N ALA A 309 -10.41 -12.79 -3.33
CA ALA A 309 -10.59 -13.43 -2.03
C ALA A 309 -10.88 -14.91 -2.17
N PHE A 310 -10.40 -15.73 -1.24
CA PHE A 310 -10.78 -17.13 -1.10
C PHE A 310 -12.17 -17.22 -0.44
N ASP A 311 -13.10 -17.94 -1.07
CA ASP A 311 -14.45 -18.11 -0.51
C ASP A 311 -14.46 -19.01 0.74
N ASN A 312 -13.44 -19.85 0.90
CA ASN A 312 -13.28 -20.73 2.03
C ASN A 312 -11.98 -20.40 2.81
N PRO A 313 -12.08 -19.78 3.99
CA PRO A 313 -10.92 -19.41 4.80
C PRO A 313 -10.09 -20.62 5.30
N ASN A 314 -10.63 -21.84 5.31
CA ASN A 314 -9.85 -23.00 5.75
C ASN A 314 -8.75 -23.39 4.76
N VAL A 315 -8.79 -22.94 3.53
CA VAL A 315 -7.75 -23.20 2.52
C VAL A 315 -6.52 -22.33 2.79
N THR A 316 -6.71 -21.15 3.35
CA THR A 316 -5.63 -20.18 3.61
C THR A 316 -4.63 -20.70 4.65
N SER A 317 -5.04 -21.58 5.56
CA SER A 317 -4.15 -22.17 6.58
C SER A 317 -2.98 -22.98 6.02
N GLN A 318 -2.98 -23.30 4.72
CA GLN A 318 -1.97 -24.08 4.03
C GLN A 318 -1.15 -23.26 3.03
N LEU A 319 -1.38 -21.95 3.00
CA LEU A 319 -0.74 -20.99 2.09
C LEU A 319 0.09 -20.01 2.91
N ASP A 320 1.26 -19.70 2.40
CA ASP A 320 2.11 -18.66 2.96
C ASP A 320 2.06 -17.39 2.08
N PRO A 321 2.15 -16.20 2.68
CA PRO A 321 2.31 -14.96 1.93
C PRO A 321 3.48 -15.05 0.94
N GLY A 322 3.23 -14.68 -0.31
CA GLY A 322 4.20 -14.78 -1.40
C GLY A 322 4.05 -16.02 -2.27
N ASP A 323 3.26 -17.02 -1.87
CA ASP A 323 2.96 -18.20 -2.69
C ASP A 323 2.31 -17.78 -4.01
N ARG A 324 2.71 -18.44 -5.11
CA ARG A 324 2.13 -18.18 -6.42
C ARG A 324 0.89 -19.04 -6.61
N VAL A 325 -0.19 -18.41 -7.01
CA VAL A 325 -1.47 -19.07 -7.31
C VAL A 325 -1.87 -18.76 -8.74
N SER A 326 -2.23 -19.80 -9.49
CA SER A 326 -2.84 -19.65 -10.83
C SER A 326 -4.36 -19.73 -10.70
N MET A 327 -5.05 -18.82 -11.34
CA MET A 327 -6.51 -18.71 -11.27
C MET A 327 -7.12 -18.68 -12.64
N ILE A 328 -8.36 -19.16 -12.73
CA ILE A 328 -9.22 -19.10 -13.90
C ILE A 328 -10.44 -18.26 -13.51
N ALA A 329 -10.51 -17.04 -14.03
CA ALA A 329 -11.70 -16.21 -13.91
C ALA A 329 -12.69 -16.56 -15.01
N GLN A 330 -13.95 -16.77 -14.66
CA GLN A 330 -15.02 -17.11 -15.58
C GLN A 330 -15.68 -15.83 -16.08
N LEU A 331 -15.39 -15.43 -17.34
CA LEU A 331 -15.85 -14.16 -17.91
C LEU A 331 -17.31 -14.25 -18.38
N ALA A 332 -17.64 -15.32 -19.07
CA ALA A 332 -19.00 -15.56 -19.59
C ALA A 332 -19.27 -17.05 -19.72
N VAL A 333 -20.52 -17.44 -19.57
CA VAL A 333 -20.99 -18.83 -19.74
C VAL A 333 -22.28 -18.80 -20.56
N ASN A 334 -22.32 -19.59 -21.65
CA ASN A 334 -23.51 -19.84 -22.40
C ASN A 334 -23.84 -21.34 -22.34
N ASP A 335 -24.96 -21.65 -21.75
CA ASP A 335 -25.45 -23.02 -21.61
C ASP A 335 -26.33 -23.39 -22.80
N ASP A 336 -26.37 -24.70 -23.12
CA ASP A 336 -27.23 -25.27 -24.14
C ASP A 336 -27.04 -24.64 -25.55
N VAL A 337 -25.80 -24.28 -25.91
CA VAL A 337 -25.44 -23.71 -27.20
C VAL A 337 -24.79 -24.76 -28.13
N LEU A 338 -24.91 -24.57 -29.44
CA LEU A 338 -24.15 -25.36 -30.39
C LEU A 338 -22.70 -25.01 -30.35
N TRP A 339 -21.81 -26.01 -30.36
CA TRP A 339 -20.38 -25.79 -30.35
C TRP A 339 -19.63 -26.71 -31.29
N LEU A 340 -18.43 -26.26 -31.70
CA LEU A 340 -17.43 -27.01 -32.43
C LEU A 340 -16.05 -26.76 -31.85
N PRO A 341 -15.11 -27.72 -31.97
CA PRO A 341 -13.70 -27.44 -31.66
C PRO A 341 -13.14 -26.35 -32.61
N PRO A 342 -12.21 -25.49 -32.14
CA PRO A 342 -11.58 -24.47 -33.00
C PRO A 342 -11.00 -24.99 -34.25
N ALA A 343 -10.48 -26.26 -34.25
CA ALA A 343 -9.90 -26.94 -35.42
C ALA A 343 -10.94 -27.24 -36.49
N ALA A 344 -12.23 -27.22 -36.22
CA ALA A 344 -13.28 -27.45 -37.22
C ALA A 344 -13.66 -26.17 -37.99
N ILE A 345 -13.32 -25.01 -37.49
CA ILE A 345 -13.74 -23.70 -38.01
C ILE A 345 -12.58 -23.14 -38.87
N ARG A 346 -12.91 -22.63 -40.04
CA ARG A 346 -11.98 -22.00 -40.95
C ARG A 346 -12.31 -20.50 -41.06
N GLU A 347 -11.29 -19.69 -41.18
CA GLU A 347 -11.44 -18.27 -41.42
C GLU A 347 -10.84 -17.88 -42.79
N PHE A 348 -11.59 -17.07 -43.53
CA PHE A 348 -11.12 -16.47 -44.74
C PHE A 348 -11.72 -15.08 -44.94
N ASN A 349 -10.87 -14.08 -45.12
CA ASN A 349 -11.24 -12.67 -45.26
C ASN A 349 -12.15 -12.15 -44.12
N GLY A 350 -11.85 -12.57 -42.87
CA GLY A 350 -12.61 -12.13 -41.70
C GLY A 350 -14.00 -12.78 -41.55
N ARG A 351 -14.28 -13.85 -42.31
CA ARG A 351 -15.51 -14.63 -42.19
C ARG A 351 -15.19 -16.06 -41.75
N SER A 352 -15.89 -16.51 -40.74
CA SER A 352 -15.81 -17.88 -40.23
C SER A 352 -16.75 -18.78 -41.04
N PHE A 353 -16.29 -19.97 -41.41
CA PHE A 353 -17.06 -20.96 -42.12
C PHE A 353 -16.65 -22.38 -41.77
N VAL A 354 -17.54 -23.31 -41.94
CA VAL A 354 -17.30 -24.75 -41.81
C VAL A 354 -17.56 -25.47 -43.12
N VAL A 355 -16.99 -26.66 -43.28
CA VAL A 355 -17.26 -27.54 -44.42
C VAL A 355 -18.07 -28.74 -43.90
N VAL A 356 -19.34 -28.76 -44.19
CA VAL A 356 -20.24 -29.84 -43.78
C VAL A 356 -20.23 -30.95 -44.81
N GLN A 357 -20.29 -32.20 -44.34
CA GLN A 357 -20.48 -33.39 -45.16
C GLN A 357 -21.97 -33.75 -45.26
N ASP A 358 -22.51 -33.58 -46.47
CA ASP A 358 -23.88 -34.00 -46.77
C ASP A 358 -23.83 -35.18 -47.76
N GLY A 359 -23.85 -36.39 -47.22
CA GLY A 359 -23.62 -37.62 -47.99
C GLY A 359 -22.22 -37.65 -48.63
N SER A 360 -22.15 -37.63 -49.96
CA SER A 360 -20.90 -37.59 -50.70
C SER A 360 -20.45 -36.18 -51.11
N VAL A 361 -21.20 -35.13 -50.78
CA VAL A 361 -20.95 -33.76 -51.20
C VAL A 361 -20.44 -32.92 -49.99
N GLN A 362 -19.41 -32.15 -50.23
CA GLN A 362 -18.89 -31.18 -49.26
C GLN A 362 -19.48 -29.80 -49.58
N LYS A 363 -20.11 -29.17 -48.56
CA LYS A 363 -20.71 -27.86 -48.69
C LYS A 363 -20.09 -26.88 -47.69
N ARG A 364 -19.68 -25.73 -48.18
CA ARG A 364 -19.27 -24.63 -47.30
C ARG A 364 -20.47 -23.92 -46.76
N LEU A 365 -20.50 -23.75 -45.44
CA LEU A 365 -21.51 -22.96 -44.73
C LEU A 365 -20.80 -21.86 -43.94
N ASP A 366 -21.21 -20.61 -44.15
CA ASP A 366 -20.75 -19.51 -43.32
C ASP A 366 -21.43 -19.60 -41.98
N VAL A 367 -20.65 -19.39 -40.87
CA VAL A 367 -21.13 -19.50 -39.49
C VAL A 367 -20.88 -18.22 -38.75
N SER A 368 -21.79 -17.89 -37.82
CA SER A 368 -21.57 -16.85 -36.81
C SER A 368 -21.09 -17.52 -35.55
N THR A 369 -20.00 -17.02 -34.97
CA THR A 369 -19.36 -17.57 -33.77
C THR A 369 -19.61 -16.64 -32.58
N GLY A 370 -19.97 -17.20 -31.44
CA GLY A 370 -20.11 -16.51 -30.16
C GLY A 370 -18.90 -16.71 -29.25
N LEU A 371 -19.14 -17.15 -28.00
CA LEU A 371 -18.09 -17.40 -27.02
C LEU A 371 -17.07 -18.44 -27.52
N ARG A 372 -15.83 -18.25 -27.09
CA ARG A 372 -14.70 -19.10 -27.51
C ARG A 372 -13.76 -19.37 -26.33
N ASN A 373 -13.32 -20.62 -26.22
CA ASN A 373 -12.16 -21.00 -25.40
C ASN A 373 -11.21 -21.90 -26.20
N ASN A 374 -10.24 -22.52 -25.52
CA ASN A 374 -9.23 -23.36 -26.15
C ASN A 374 -9.81 -24.62 -26.79
N ASP A 375 -10.92 -25.15 -26.28
CA ASP A 375 -11.50 -26.45 -26.68
C ASP A 375 -12.77 -26.29 -27.49
N ARG A 376 -13.54 -25.22 -27.29
CA ARG A 376 -14.88 -25.03 -27.84
C ARG A 376 -15.08 -23.62 -28.39
N VAL A 377 -15.82 -23.53 -29.48
CA VAL A 377 -16.30 -22.28 -30.05
C VAL A 377 -17.81 -22.41 -30.22
N GLU A 378 -18.54 -21.51 -29.63
CA GLU A 378 -20.00 -21.41 -29.80
C GLU A 378 -20.35 -21.04 -31.23
N ILE A 379 -21.36 -21.68 -31.78
CA ILE A 379 -21.94 -21.38 -33.09
C ILE A 379 -23.36 -20.85 -32.90
N GLU A 380 -23.49 -19.54 -33.07
CA GLU A 380 -24.81 -18.87 -32.96
C GLU A 380 -25.74 -19.18 -34.10
N SER A 381 -25.16 -19.38 -35.31
CA SER A 381 -25.96 -19.70 -36.51
C SER A 381 -25.10 -20.30 -37.61
N GLY A 382 -25.73 -21.03 -38.55
CA GLY A 382 -25.13 -21.57 -39.75
C GLY A 382 -25.00 -23.09 -39.77
N VAL A 383 -25.20 -23.78 -38.66
CA VAL A 383 -25.19 -25.25 -38.57
C VAL A 383 -26.33 -25.75 -37.70
N GLU A 384 -26.64 -27.05 -37.82
CA GLU A 384 -27.62 -27.76 -37.01
C GLU A 384 -26.93 -28.85 -36.17
N GLU A 385 -27.55 -29.18 -35.02
CA GLU A 385 -27.04 -30.23 -34.13
C GLU A 385 -26.93 -31.57 -34.89
N GLY A 386 -25.85 -32.29 -34.65
CA GLY A 386 -25.60 -33.60 -35.28
C GLY A 386 -24.99 -33.50 -36.69
N GLN A 387 -24.81 -32.32 -37.28
CA GLN A 387 -24.12 -32.15 -38.54
C GLN A 387 -22.65 -32.52 -38.41
N VAL A 388 -22.09 -33.20 -39.43
CA VAL A 388 -20.67 -33.57 -39.47
C VAL A 388 -19.87 -32.55 -40.29
N VAL A 389 -18.91 -31.96 -39.60
CA VAL A 389 -17.97 -30.97 -40.17
C VAL A 389 -16.62 -31.61 -40.46
N ILE A 390 -16.06 -31.30 -41.60
CA ILE A 390 -14.71 -31.78 -42.03
C ILE A 390 -13.67 -30.75 -41.66
N GLY A 391 -12.70 -31.16 -40.87
CA GLY A 391 -11.53 -30.36 -40.54
C GLY A 391 -10.63 -30.01 -41.77
N PRO A 392 -9.67 -29.09 -41.60
CA PRO A 392 -8.75 -28.67 -42.64
C PRO A 392 -7.80 -29.74 -43.12
#